data_f74c0f3948bbdf25ec79b8ca021226c9
#
_entry.id   f74c0f3948bbdf25ec79b8ca021226c9
#
_cell.length_a   1.000
_cell.length_b   1.000
_cell.length_c   1.000
_cell.angle_alpha   90.00
_cell.angle_beta   90.00
_cell.angle_gamma   90.00
#
_symmetry.space_group_name_H-M   'P 1'
#
loop_
_entity.id
_entity.type
_entity.pdbx_description
1 polymer ?
#
loop_
_entity_poly.entity_id
_entity_poly.type
_entity_poly.pdbx_seq_one_letter_code
_entity_poly.pdbx_strand_id
1 'polypeptide(L)'
;KRVWLKSGGYLVIEPTEALCVIDVNTGKYSGKKNLHDTIMKINTEAAVEIARQLRLRNLSGIIIIDFIDMETEEDQRELLSVLSRVLAKDPVKTSVVEITKLNLVEVTRKKIRRPFHEQAALIKGKADT
;
A
#
# COMPACT_ATOMS: atom_id res chain seq x y z
N LYS A 1 8.25 -10.00 3.29
CA LYS A 1 8.64 -10.56 1.99
C LYS A 1 8.51 -9.51 0.91
N ARG A 2 9.27 -9.68 -0.13
CA ARG A 2 9.33 -8.69 -1.20
C ARG A 2 8.30 -8.98 -2.28
N VAL A 3 7.67 -7.90 -2.74
CA VAL A 3 6.80 -7.95 -3.92
C VAL A 3 7.51 -7.17 -5.02
N TRP A 4 7.94 -7.86 -6.06
CA TRP A 4 8.73 -7.23 -7.12
C TRP A 4 7.84 -6.49 -8.11
N LEU A 5 8.34 -5.32 -8.56
CA LEU A 5 7.69 -4.50 -9.57
C LEU A 5 8.36 -4.76 -10.92
N LYS A 6 7.65 -4.44 -12.00
CA LYS A 6 8.17 -4.67 -13.35
C LYS A 6 9.49 -3.95 -13.61
N SER A 7 9.63 -2.74 -13.07
CA SER A 7 10.83 -1.94 -13.27
C SER A 7 12.04 -2.46 -12.49
N GLY A 8 11.85 -3.40 -11.58
CA GLY A 8 12.93 -3.92 -10.75
C GLY A 8 12.94 -3.39 -9.34
N GLY A 9 12.08 -2.42 -9.03
CA GLY A 9 11.84 -2.02 -7.65
C GLY A 9 11.04 -3.09 -6.92
N TYR A 10 10.83 -2.89 -5.64
CA TYR A 10 10.04 -3.86 -4.86
C TYR A 10 9.40 -3.21 -3.64
N LEU A 11 8.38 -3.89 -3.14
CA LEU A 11 7.68 -3.52 -1.91
C LEU A 11 8.08 -4.48 -0.81
N VAL A 12 8.17 -3.94 0.41
CA VAL A 12 8.25 -4.76 1.63
C VAL A 12 6.99 -4.46 2.43
N ILE A 13 6.19 -5.49 2.69
CA ILE A 13 4.90 -5.34 3.38
C ILE A 13 5.02 -6.02 4.74
N GLU A 14 4.86 -5.23 5.80
CA GLU A 14 4.99 -5.73 7.17
C GLU A 14 3.75 -5.41 7.98
N PRO A 15 2.82 -6.37 8.07
CA PRO A 15 1.66 -6.19 8.93
C PRO A 15 2.07 -6.36 10.39
N THR A 16 1.49 -5.51 11.24
CA THR A 16 1.63 -5.63 12.70
C THR A 16 0.23 -5.70 13.31
N GLU A 17 0.13 -5.86 14.61
CA GLU A 17 -1.17 -5.86 15.25
C GLU A 17 -1.90 -4.53 15.11
N ALA A 18 -1.14 -3.44 15.14
CA ALA A 18 -1.73 -2.10 15.15
C ALA A 18 -1.94 -1.54 13.75
N LEU A 19 -1.03 -1.84 12.83
CA LEU A 19 -1.08 -1.25 11.50
C LEU A 19 -0.20 -2.07 10.54
N CYS A 20 -0.28 -1.70 9.26
CA CYS A 20 0.57 -2.32 8.24
C CYS A 20 1.52 -1.26 7.70
N VAL A 21 2.78 -1.61 7.53
CA VAL A 21 3.79 -0.72 6.96
C VAL A 21 4.20 -1.27 5.60
N ILE A 22 4.23 -0.41 4.60
CA ILE A 22 4.67 -0.78 3.26
C ILE A 22 5.79 0.15 2.84
N ASP A 23 6.95 -0.42 2.53
CA ASP A 23 8.13 0.32 2.11
C ASP A 23 8.39 0.06 0.63
N VAL A 24 8.67 1.11 -0.11
CA VAL A 24 8.97 1.05 -1.55
C VAL A 24 10.46 1.21 -1.76
N ASN A 25 11.04 0.29 -2.50
CA ASN A 25 12.49 0.28 -2.73
C ASN A 25 12.81 0.26 -4.22
N THR A 26 13.91 0.93 -4.60
CA THR A 26 14.35 0.97 -5.98
C THR A 26 14.87 -0.37 -6.49
N GLY A 27 15.36 -1.20 -5.57
CA GLY A 27 15.82 -2.53 -5.92
C GLY A 27 16.95 -2.52 -6.94
N LYS A 28 16.72 -3.27 -8.01
CA LYS A 28 17.71 -3.41 -9.08
C LYS A 28 17.64 -2.34 -10.15
N TYR A 29 16.66 -1.48 -10.08
CA TYR A 29 16.50 -0.43 -11.07
C TYR A 29 17.59 0.62 -10.88
N SER A 30 18.38 0.87 -11.92
CA SER A 30 19.51 1.80 -11.82
C SER A 30 19.25 3.16 -12.45
N GLY A 31 18.14 3.40 -13.09
CA GLY A 31 17.68 4.70 -13.58
C GLY A 31 18.74 5.70 -13.97
N LYS A 32 19.59 5.36 -14.93
CA LYS A 32 20.80 6.13 -15.18
C LYS A 32 20.59 7.52 -15.74
N LYS A 33 19.53 7.75 -16.51
CA LYS A 33 19.42 8.98 -17.26
C LYS A 33 18.62 10.07 -16.58
N ASN A 34 17.61 9.72 -15.81
CA ASN A 34 16.74 10.69 -15.20
C ASN A 34 16.19 10.15 -13.89
N LEU A 35 16.77 10.63 -12.80
CA LEU A 35 16.37 10.16 -11.48
C LEU A 35 14.92 10.48 -11.19
N HIS A 36 14.45 11.65 -11.61
CA HIS A 36 13.05 12.05 -11.42
C HIS A 36 12.09 11.05 -12.06
N ASP A 37 12.34 10.72 -13.33
CA ASP A 37 11.46 9.78 -14.04
C ASP A 37 11.52 8.38 -13.42
N THR A 38 12.70 7.98 -12.97
CA THR A 38 12.88 6.69 -12.31
C THR A 38 12.04 6.60 -11.05
N ILE A 39 12.12 7.62 -10.20
CA ILE A 39 11.38 7.65 -8.93
C ILE A 39 9.88 7.64 -9.21
N MET A 40 9.41 8.48 -10.13
CA MET A 40 7.99 8.54 -10.45
C MET A 40 7.48 7.24 -11.04
N LYS A 41 8.29 6.60 -11.89
CA LYS A 41 7.89 5.31 -12.46
C LYS A 41 7.75 4.24 -11.38
N ILE A 42 8.74 4.13 -10.50
CA ILE A 42 8.71 3.12 -9.44
C ILE A 42 7.56 3.39 -8.48
N ASN A 43 7.39 4.64 -8.05
CA ASN A 43 6.32 4.99 -7.12
C ASN A 43 4.94 4.76 -7.74
N THR A 44 4.78 5.05 -9.02
CA THR A 44 3.50 4.83 -9.71
C THR A 44 3.19 3.33 -9.79
N GLU A 45 4.18 2.53 -10.18
CA GLU A 45 4.01 1.08 -10.18
C GLU A 45 3.68 0.56 -8.79
N ALA A 46 4.39 1.12 -7.79
CA ALA A 46 4.15 0.74 -6.40
C ALA A 46 2.72 1.04 -5.97
N ALA A 47 2.20 2.22 -6.32
CA ALA A 47 0.82 2.59 -5.96
C ALA A 47 -0.18 1.57 -6.50
N VAL A 48 -0.02 1.17 -7.75
CA VAL A 48 -0.91 0.18 -8.38
C VAL A 48 -0.79 -1.17 -7.68
N GLU A 49 0.44 -1.60 -7.44
CA GLU A 49 0.66 -2.90 -6.80
C GLU A 49 0.21 -2.90 -5.34
N ILE A 50 0.38 -1.79 -4.62
CA ILE A 50 -0.09 -1.67 -3.24
C ILE A 50 -1.60 -1.88 -3.20
N ALA A 51 -2.34 -1.20 -4.08
CA ALA A 51 -3.80 -1.35 -4.13
C ALA A 51 -4.17 -2.82 -4.34
N ARG A 52 -3.44 -3.50 -5.22
CA ARG A 52 -3.67 -4.93 -5.49
C ARG A 52 -3.37 -5.79 -4.26
N GLN A 53 -2.25 -5.52 -3.58
CA GLN A 53 -1.85 -6.30 -2.40
C GLN A 53 -2.82 -6.10 -1.22
N LEU A 54 -3.36 -4.89 -1.05
CA LEU A 54 -4.35 -4.65 0.00
C LEU A 54 -5.55 -5.57 -0.18
N ARG A 55 -6.00 -5.76 -1.43
CA ARG A 55 -7.12 -6.66 -1.73
C ARG A 55 -6.72 -8.12 -1.58
N LEU A 56 -5.59 -8.51 -2.17
CA LEU A 56 -5.16 -9.91 -2.14
C LEU A 56 -4.94 -10.42 -0.73
N ARG A 57 -4.36 -9.61 0.12
CA ARG A 57 -4.05 -9.99 1.50
C ARG A 57 -5.13 -9.57 2.47
N ASN A 58 -6.16 -8.87 1.98
CA ASN A 58 -7.25 -8.35 2.80
C ASN A 58 -6.72 -7.57 4.01
N LEU A 59 -5.78 -6.67 3.74
CA LEU A 59 -5.22 -5.81 4.77
C LEU A 59 -6.24 -4.75 5.13
N SER A 60 -6.41 -4.46 6.41
CA SER A 60 -7.42 -3.50 6.88
C SER A 60 -6.85 -2.63 7.99
N GLY A 61 -7.58 -1.56 8.29
CA GLY A 61 -7.15 -0.61 9.31
C GLY A 61 -6.18 0.40 8.73
N ILE A 62 -5.21 0.79 9.52
CA ILE A 62 -4.22 1.82 9.13
C ILE A 62 -3.09 1.19 8.34
N ILE A 63 -2.77 1.80 7.20
CA ILE A 63 -1.67 1.36 6.35
C ILE A 63 -0.79 2.58 6.13
N ILE A 64 0.49 2.45 6.45
CA ILE A 64 1.48 3.51 6.27
C ILE A 64 2.37 3.12 5.10
N ILE A 65 2.44 3.99 4.09
CA ILE A 65 3.24 3.73 2.90
C ILE A 65 4.40 4.70 2.85
N ASP A 66 5.60 4.15 2.72
CA ASP A 66 6.83 4.92 2.59
C ASP A 66 7.28 4.84 1.13
N PHE A 67 6.81 5.78 0.30
CA PHE A 67 7.24 5.90 -1.08
C PHE A 67 8.65 6.45 -1.15
N ILE A 68 9.31 6.24 -2.29
CA ILE A 68 10.61 6.85 -2.53
C ILE A 68 10.43 8.37 -2.55
N ASP A 69 11.35 9.09 -1.89
CA ASP A 69 11.26 10.54 -1.76
C ASP A 69 11.19 11.22 -3.13
N MET A 70 10.25 12.14 -3.24
CA MET A 70 10.04 12.91 -4.46
C MET A 70 10.51 14.34 -4.23
N GLU A 71 11.04 14.97 -5.28
CA GLU A 71 11.66 16.29 -5.16
C GLU A 71 10.67 17.43 -5.02
N THR A 72 9.48 17.29 -5.58
CA THR A 72 8.53 18.40 -5.62
C THR A 72 7.17 18.00 -5.06
N GLU A 73 6.43 19.00 -4.59
CA GLU A 73 5.05 18.79 -4.15
C GLU A 73 4.15 18.39 -5.31
N GLU A 74 4.48 18.85 -6.51
CA GLU A 74 3.72 18.49 -7.71
C GLU A 74 3.78 16.98 -7.94
N ASP A 75 4.98 16.40 -7.81
CA ASP A 75 5.15 14.96 -7.95
C ASP A 75 4.38 14.20 -6.88
N GLN A 76 4.39 14.72 -5.65
CA GLN A 76 3.63 14.11 -4.56
C GLN A 76 2.14 14.12 -4.88
N ARG A 77 1.62 15.24 -5.37
CA ARG A 77 0.20 15.33 -5.74
C ARG A 77 -0.15 14.38 -6.87
N GLU A 78 0.73 14.28 -7.86
CA GLU A 78 0.52 13.36 -8.97
C GLU A 78 0.44 11.91 -8.48
N LEU A 79 1.38 11.52 -7.62
CA LEU A 79 1.41 10.17 -7.07
C LEU A 79 0.15 9.89 -6.24
N LEU A 80 -0.25 10.85 -5.40
CA LEU A 80 -1.45 10.68 -4.58
C LEU A 80 -2.71 10.58 -5.43
N SER A 81 -2.73 11.30 -6.55
CA SER A 81 -3.85 11.21 -7.48
C SER A 81 -3.94 9.81 -8.06
N VAL A 82 -2.81 9.23 -8.45
CA VAL A 82 -2.77 7.85 -8.95
C VAL A 82 -3.23 6.88 -7.86
N LEU A 83 -2.68 7.03 -6.66
CA LEU A 83 -3.01 6.15 -5.55
C LEU A 83 -4.49 6.21 -5.22
N SER A 84 -5.05 7.42 -5.11
CA SER A 84 -6.48 7.59 -4.81
C SER A 84 -7.34 6.93 -5.88
N ARG A 85 -6.94 7.07 -7.14
CA ARG A 85 -7.70 6.50 -8.25
C ARG A 85 -7.70 4.97 -8.20
N VAL A 86 -6.53 4.35 -7.95
CA VAL A 86 -6.48 2.89 -7.92
C VAL A 86 -7.14 2.33 -6.65
N LEU A 87 -7.05 3.05 -5.54
CA LEU A 87 -7.73 2.63 -4.31
C LEU A 87 -9.25 2.72 -4.45
N ALA A 88 -9.75 3.70 -5.23
CA ALA A 88 -11.18 3.86 -5.44
C ALA A 88 -11.82 2.66 -6.17
N LYS A 89 -11.01 1.86 -6.85
CA LYS A 89 -11.51 0.66 -7.53
C LYS A 89 -11.73 -0.51 -6.57
N ASP A 90 -11.29 -0.40 -5.34
CA ASP A 90 -11.44 -1.45 -4.34
C ASP A 90 -12.91 -1.51 -3.92
N PRO A 91 -13.56 -2.70 -3.95
CA PRO A 91 -14.92 -2.82 -3.45
C PRO A 91 -15.04 -2.53 -1.96
N VAL A 92 -13.93 -2.64 -1.22
CA VAL A 92 -13.88 -2.26 0.18
C VAL A 92 -13.43 -0.81 0.26
N LYS A 93 -14.12 0.00 1.06
CA LYS A 93 -13.79 1.42 1.18
C LYS A 93 -12.36 1.59 1.64
N THR A 94 -11.56 2.27 0.81
CA THR A 94 -10.14 2.52 1.04
C THR A 94 -9.86 3.95 0.65
N SER A 95 -9.19 4.70 1.51
CA SER A 95 -8.94 6.11 1.22
C SER A 95 -7.62 6.58 1.80
N VAL A 96 -7.04 7.56 1.10
CA VAL A 96 -5.87 8.26 1.59
C VAL A 96 -6.34 9.26 2.64
N VAL A 97 -5.74 9.20 3.82
CA VAL A 97 -6.10 10.09 4.92
C VAL A 97 -5.27 11.35 4.87
N GLU A 98 -3.95 11.19 4.82
CA GLU A 98 -3.07 12.35 4.78
C GLU A 98 -1.64 11.94 4.43
N ILE A 99 -0.80 12.95 4.13
CA ILE A 99 0.65 12.79 4.10
C ILE A 99 1.16 13.36 5.41
N THR A 100 1.96 12.58 6.13
CA THR A 100 2.51 13.02 7.41
C THR A 100 3.67 13.99 7.20
N LYS A 101 4.14 14.60 8.30
CA LYS A 101 5.29 15.51 8.25
C LYS A 101 6.57 14.80 7.80
N LEU A 102 6.63 13.48 7.95
CA LEU A 102 7.78 12.68 7.51
C LEU A 102 7.61 12.17 6.09
N ASN A 103 6.65 12.70 5.34
CA ASN A 103 6.33 12.31 3.97
C ASN A 103 5.87 10.85 3.84
N LEU A 104 5.26 10.32 4.90
CA LEU A 104 4.62 9.02 4.87
C LEU A 104 3.16 9.19 4.48
N VAL A 105 2.66 8.30 3.64
CA VAL A 105 1.26 8.35 3.20
C VAL A 105 0.44 7.44 4.08
N GLU A 106 -0.58 8.00 4.72
CA GLU A 106 -1.47 7.24 5.57
C GLU A 106 -2.75 6.89 4.82
N VAL A 107 -3.05 5.60 4.77
CA VAL A 107 -4.22 5.05 4.09
C VAL A 107 -5.02 4.27 5.12
N THR A 108 -6.34 4.31 5.00
CA THR A 108 -7.19 3.42 5.78
C THR A 108 -8.01 2.55 4.85
N ARG A 109 -8.14 1.29 5.22
CA ARG A 109 -9.00 0.37 4.50
C ARG A 109 -9.98 -0.24 5.48
N LYS A 110 -11.26 -0.16 5.15
CA LYS A 110 -12.31 -0.59 6.06
C LYS A 110 -12.16 -2.07 6.37
N LYS A 111 -12.35 -2.42 7.65
CA LYS A 111 -12.33 -3.81 8.05
C LYS A 111 -13.64 -4.45 7.64
N ILE A 112 -13.55 -5.55 6.88
CA ILE A 112 -14.74 -6.27 6.44
C ILE A 112 -15.19 -7.20 7.57
N ARG A 113 -16.47 -7.12 7.89
CA ARG A 113 -17.05 -8.10 8.81
C ARG A 113 -17.30 -9.38 8.04
N ARG A 114 -16.90 -10.50 8.60
CA ARG A 114 -17.17 -11.78 7.99
C ARG A 114 -18.66 -12.14 8.13
N PRO A 115 -19.19 -12.92 7.19
CA PRO A 115 -20.55 -13.42 7.34
C PRO A 115 -20.71 -14.13 8.68
N PHE A 116 -21.96 -14.10 9.21
CA PHE A 116 -22.24 -14.63 10.53
C PHE A 116 -21.75 -16.06 10.73
N HIS A 117 -21.97 -16.92 9.74
CA HIS A 117 -21.57 -18.32 9.86
C HIS A 117 -20.03 -18.48 9.91
N GLU A 118 -19.30 -17.64 9.23
CA GLU A 118 -17.83 -17.68 9.30
C GLU A 118 -17.33 -17.21 10.65
N GLN A 119 -17.96 -16.16 11.18
CA GLN A 119 -17.61 -15.66 12.51
C GLN A 119 -17.86 -16.72 13.58
N ALA A 120 -18.99 -17.40 13.49
CA ALA A 120 -19.33 -18.49 14.41
C ALA A 120 -18.32 -19.62 14.33
N ALA A 121 -17.91 -20.01 13.12
CA ALA A 121 -16.92 -21.05 12.92
C ALA A 121 -15.57 -20.64 13.53
N LEU A 122 -15.18 -19.39 13.38
CA LEU A 122 -13.93 -18.90 13.95
C LEU A 122 -13.95 -18.91 15.47
N ILE A 123 -15.07 -18.49 16.04
CA ILE A 123 -15.22 -18.48 17.50
C ILE A 123 -15.12 -19.92 18.01
N LYS A 124 -15.79 -20.85 17.37
CA LYS A 124 -15.74 -22.25 17.72
C LYS A 124 -14.32 -22.80 17.60
N GLY A 125 -13.62 -22.46 16.52
CA GLY A 125 -12.24 -22.89 16.34
C GLY A 125 -11.33 -22.38 17.44
N LYS A 126 -11.52 -21.15 17.88
CA LYS A 126 -10.74 -20.61 18.99
C LYS A 126 -11.05 -21.29 20.30
N ALA A 127 -12.30 -21.64 20.50
CA ALA A 127 -12.71 -22.34 21.73
C ALA A 127 -12.11 -23.76 21.76
N ASP A 128 -11.93 -24.38 20.60
CA ASP A 128 -11.38 -25.72 20.49
C ASP A 128 -9.87 -25.76 20.62
N THR A 129 -9.20 -24.61 20.49
CA THR A 129 -7.76 -24.55 20.67
C THR A 129 -7.40 -24.08 22.06
#